data_63b82344127c033deab6dac9a52f2ed5
#
_entry.id   63b82344127c033deab6dac9a52f2ed5
#
_cell.length_a   1.000
_cell.length_b   1.000
_cell.length_c   1.000
_cell.angle_alpha   90.00
_cell.angle_beta   90.00
_cell.angle_gamma   90.00
#
_symmetry.space_group_name_H-M   'P 1'
#
loop_
_entity.id
_entity.type
_entity.pdbx_description
1 polymer ?
#
loop_
_entity_poly.entity_id
_entity_poly.type
_entity_poly.pdbx_seq_one_letter_code
_entity_poly.pdbx_strand_id
1 'polypeptide(L)'
;MAFDVARVRGLFPALGDGWVHLDAPAGMQVPEQVATAVSTALRAPVSGPGGIFPASQRAEAIVDAARRAVADLVGGDPAGVVLGPSSAVLLQRLADAMTDDWFMGDEVLVSRLDHQANIAPWLRATQRTGSVVKWAEVDIETCELPSWQYDELVTDRTKLIAITAASGVVGTRPDLAKISAVARAHGSLMVVDASSAAPFVPLDIVGMGADVVALSAGQWGGPPVAALVFRDPSVLERLPSCSVDPLARGPERLELGPHAYPMLAGLVASVEYLAELDDAATGTRRERLLTSLGSVKAYQAGLLANLINELRSLRHVMVIGDAMRRVPALAFTIAGVKAEDGVEHLASRGVCAFADPGQHGVFSVLGVGEVGGAIRVGLAHYTNAVEVDDLVRAVAELG
;
A
#
# COMPACT_ATOMS: atom_id res chain seq x y z
N MET A 1 -8.10 25.72 4.47
CA MET A 1 -7.56 26.19 3.16
C MET A 1 -7.65 25.05 2.18
N ALA A 2 -7.68 25.30 0.87
CA ALA A 2 -7.62 24.22 -0.12
C ALA A 2 -6.19 23.62 -0.11
N PHE A 3 -6.07 22.33 -0.41
CA PHE A 3 -4.79 21.63 -0.55
C PHE A 3 -3.92 22.32 -1.63
N ASP A 4 -2.71 22.72 -1.28
CA ASP A 4 -1.81 23.43 -2.18
C ASP A 4 -0.96 22.46 -3.01
N VAL A 5 -1.55 21.99 -4.13
CA VAL A 5 -0.87 21.10 -5.05
C VAL A 5 0.35 21.74 -5.72
N ALA A 6 0.37 23.06 -5.93
CA ALA A 6 1.50 23.74 -6.56
C ALA A 6 2.75 23.69 -5.65
N ARG A 7 2.57 23.94 -4.35
CA ARG A 7 3.63 23.76 -3.36
C ARG A 7 4.14 22.32 -3.32
N VAL A 8 3.20 21.36 -3.25
CA VAL A 8 3.57 19.93 -3.18
C VAL A 8 4.36 19.52 -4.43
N ARG A 9 3.96 19.94 -5.62
CA ARG A 9 4.70 19.67 -6.86
C ARG A 9 6.15 20.17 -6.81
N GLY A 10 6.38 21.32 -6.21
CA GLY A 10 7.73 21.88 -6.04
C GLY A 10 8.68 21.05 -5.19
N LEU A 11 8.18 20.06 -4.46
CA LEU A 11 8.99 19.13 -3.66
C LEU A 11 9.59 17.98 -4.47
N PHE A 12 9.16 17.80 -5.75
CA PHE A 12 9.54 16.66 -6.59
C PHE A 12 10.39 17.08 -7.79
N PRO A 13 11.71 16.95 -7.74
CA PRO A 13 12.59 17.30 -8.85
C PRO A 13 12.30 16.50 -10.14
N ALA A 14 11.83 15.25 -9.99
CA ALA A 14 11.53 14.37 -11.12
C ALA A 14 10.40 14.90 -12.03
N LEU A 15 9.49 15.76 -11.52
CA LEU A 15 8.39 16.33 -12.32
C LEU A 15 8.85 17.38 -13.36
N GLY A 16 10.14 17.68 -13.42
CA GLY A 16 10.73 18.55 -14.43
C GLY A 16 11.05 17.87 -15.76
N ASP A 17 10.77 16.56 -15.89
CA ASP A 17 11.07 15.77 -17.10
C ASP A 17 10.10 15.98 -18.27
N GLY A 18 8.98 16.69 -18.03
CA GLY A 18 7.97 17.01 -19.03
C GLY A 18 6.90 15.93 -19.24
N TRP A 19 6.88 14.87 -18.40
CA TRP A 19 5.87 13.83 -18.44
C TRP A 19 4.73 14.09 -17.44
N VAL A 20 3.56 13.60 -17.80
CA VAL A 20 2.38 13.55 -16.92
C VAL A 20 2.38 12.20 -16.18
N HIS A 21 2.74 12.22 -14.91
CA HIS A 21 2.90 11.03 -14.07
C HIS A 21 1.57 10.58 -13.48
N LEU A 22 0.87 9.67 -14.18
CA LEU A 22 -0.37 9.02 -13.70
C LEU A 22 -0.17 7.53 -13.38
N ASP A 23 1.05 7.17 -13.10
CA ASP A 23 1.51 5.81 -12.76
C ASP A 23 1.65 5.57 -11.24
N ALA A 24 1.08 6.43 -10.41
CA ALA A 24 1.15 6.36 -8.95
C ALA A 24 0.82 4.99 -8.32
N PRO A 25 -0.06 4.12 -8.89
CA PRO A 25 -0.27 2.78 -8.35
C PRO A 25 0.97 1.88 -8.33
N ALA A 26 1.99 2.17 -9.15
CA ALA A 26 3.28 1.48 -9.12
C ALA A 26 4.27 2.07 -8.10
N GLY A 27 3.96 3.26 -7.59
CA GLY A 27 4.76 4.04 -6.64
C GLY A 27 4.87 5.50 -7.07
N MET A 28 4.98 6.40 -6.09
CA MET A 28 5.13 7.84 -6.36
C MET A 28 6.58 8.21 -6.61
N GLN A 29 6.78 9.36 -7.28
CA GLN A 29 8.09 9.99 -7.38
C GLN A 29 8.63 10.34 -5.99
N VAL A 30 9.96 10.45 -5.87
CA VAL A 30 10.64 10.68 -4.59
C VAL A 30 10.76 12.18 -4.31
N PRO A 31 10.27 12.70 -3.17
CA PRO A 31 10.49 14.10 -2.79
C PRO A 31 11.97 14.37 -2.48
N GLU A 32 12.45 15.58 -2.77
CA GLU A 32 13.83 16.01 -2.54
C GLU A 32 14.32 15.75 -1.12
N GLN A 33 13.49 16.00 -0.12
CA GLN A 33 13.86 15.76 1.29
C GLN A 33 14.18 14.29 1.59
N VAL A 34 13.54 13.35 0.91
CA VAL A 34 13.80 11.91 1.05
C VAL A 34 15.16 11.56 0.42
N ALA A 35 15.41 12.02 -0.80
CA ALA A 35 16.69 11.82 -1.49
C ALA A 35 17.85 12.42 -0.69
N THR A 36 17.66 13.62 -0.16
CA THR A 36 18.64 14.33 0.69
C THR A 36 18.91 13.55 1.99
N ALA A 37 17.88 13.02 2.67
CA ALA A 37 18.04 12.23 3.88
C ALA A 37 18.87 10.96 3.63
N VAL A 38 18.57 10.23 2.55
CA VAL A 38 19.33 9.03 2.13
C VAL A 38 20.79 9.39 1.84
N SER A 39 21.02 10.42 1.02
CA SER A 39 22.37 10.87 0.65
C SER A 39 23.19 11.34 1.85
N THR A 40 22.56 12.05 2.79
CA THR A 40 23.20 12.52 4.02
C THR A 40 23.59 11.35 4.91
N ALA A 41 22.71 10.36 5.09
CA ALA A 41 22.98 9.18 5.88
C ALA A 41 24.08 8.30 5.26
N LEU A 42 24.17 8.21 3.92
CA LEU A 42 25.26 7.51 3.23
C LEU A 42 26.63 8.13 3.47
N ARG A 43 26.70 9.45 3.64
CA ARG A 43 27.96 10.20 3.91
C ARG A 43 28.33 10.26 5.38
N ALA A 44 27.37 9.97 6.27
CA ALA A 44 27.60 9.98 7.71
C ALA A 44 28.30 8.70 8.18
N PRO A 45 29.16 8.76 9.21
CA PRO A 45 29.70 7.55 9.81
C PRO A 45 28.58 6.79 10.52
N VAL A 46 28.24 5.61 10.01
CA VAL A 46 27.27 4.67 10.58
C VAL A 46 27.93 3.30 10.69
N SER A 47 27.70 2.59 11.79
CA SER A 47 28.23 1.25 12.05
C SER A 47 27.12 0.31 12.50
N GLY A 48 27.43 -0.94 12.83
CA GLY A 48 26.48 -1.87 13.43
C GLY A 48 26.01 -1.40 14.83
N PRO A 49 24.82 -1.83 15.29
CA PRO A 49 24.30 -1.49 16.62
C PRO A 49 25.07 -2.17 17.75
N GLY A 50 24.84 -1.76 19.02
CA GLY A 50 25.42 -2.37 20.22
C GLY A 50 26.76 -1.79 20.66
N GLY A 51 27.37 -0.88 19.90
CA GLY A 51 28.63 -0.22 20.27
C GLY A 51 28.41 1.08 21.07
N ILE A 52 29.36 1.38 21.95
CA ILE A 52 29.33 2.59 22.81
C ILE A 52 29.82 3.87 22.09
N PHE A 53 30.19 3.78 20.83
CA PHE A 53 30.74 4.88 20.05
C PHE A 53 29.67 5.53 19.12
N PRO A 54 29.89 6.81 18.73
CA PRO A 54 28.84 7.60 18.07
C PRO A 54 28.26 7.01 16.77
N ALA A 55 29.07 6.30 15.98
CA ALA A 55 28.59 5.70 14.73
C ALA A 55 27.60 4.53 14.97
N SER A 56 27.79 3.76 16.05
CA SER A 56 26.88 2.69 16.46
C SER A 56 25.58 3.26 17.04
N GLN A 57 25.69 4.24 17.94
CA GLN A 57 24.53 4.93 18.52
C GLN A 57 23.68 5.61 17.44
N ARG A 58 24.30 6.10 16.36
CA ARG A 58 23.58 6.66 15.21
C ARG A 58 22.77 5.60 14.48
N ALA A 59 23.29 4.39 14.30
CA ALA A 59 22.56 3.28 13.70
C ALA A 59 21.29 2.95 14.50
N GLU A 60 21.42 2.81 15.82
CA GLU A 60 20.29 2.57 16.72
C GLU A 60 19.25 3.69 16.65
N ALA A 61 19.70 4.95 16.72
CA ALA A 61 18.81 6.11 16.62
C ALA A 61 18.04 6.18 15.30
N ILE A 62 18.64 5.76 14.17
CA ILE A 62 17.98 5.69 12.87
C ILE A 62 16.89 4.62 12.89
N VAL A 63 17.17 3.42 13.41
CA VAL A 63 16.19 2.33 13.51
C VAL A 63 15.03 2.75 14.40
N ASP A 64 15.30 3.30 15.57
CA ASP A 64 14.30 3.79 16.50
C ASP A 64 13.43 4.90 15.89
N ALA A 65 14.03 5.84 15.16
CA ALA A 65 13.30 6.90 14.47
C ALA A 65 12.39 6.34 13.38
N ALA A 66 12.86 5.32 12.64
CA ALA A 66 12.09 4.64 11.61
C ALA A 66 10.89 3.89 12.21
N ARG A 67 11.07 3.14 13.30
CA ARG A 67 9.98 2.46 14.00
C ARG A 67 8.92 3.46 14.51
N ARG A 68 9.36 4.57 15.14
CA ARG A 68 8.45 5.63 15.57
C ARG A 68 7.70 6.28 14.41
N ALA A 69 8.36 6.54 13.28
CA ALA A 69 7.73 7.16 12.13
C ALA A 69 6.62 6.27 11.54
N VAL A 70 6.91 4.98 11.39
CA VAL A 70 5.93 4.00 10.88
C VAL A 70 4.78 3.79 11.88
N ALA A 71 5.08 3.72 13.18
CA ALA A 71 4.05 3.62 14.21
C ALA A 71 3.11 4.83 14.18
N ASP A 72 3.65 6.06 14.08
CA ASP A 72 2.86 7.28 13.94
C ASP A 72 1.95 7.26 12.71
N LEU A 73 2.40 6.66 11.59
CA LEU A 73 1.62 6.61 10.35
C LEU A 73 0.30 5.82 10.52
N VAL A 74 0.31 4.75 11.32
CA VAL A 74 -0.86 3.88 11.51
C VAL A 74 -1.48 3.96 12.91
N GLY A 75 -0.93 4.78 13.83
CA GLY A 75 -1.38 4.86 15.21
C GLY A 75 -1.03 3.59 16.00
N GLY A 76 0.11 2.98 15.72
CA GLY A 76 0.61 1.77 16.37
C GLY A 76 1.67 2.04 17.45
N ASP A 77 2.24 0.96 17.99
CA ASP A 77 3.35 1.00 18.94
C ASP A 77 4.68 0.75 18.19
N PRO A 78 5.72 1.60 18.38
CA PRO A 78 7.05 1.36 17.80
C PRO A 78 7.64 -0.01 18.13
N ALA A 79 7.32 -0.58 19.28
CA ALA A 79 7.75 -1.93 19.68
C ALA A 79 7.13 -3.05 18.82
N GLY A 80 6.04 -2.76 18.11
CA GLY A 80 5.39 -3.68 17.16
C GLY A 80 5.84 -3.52 15.71
N VAL A 81 6.78 -2.61 15.40
CA VAL A 81 7.18 -2.30 14.03
C VAL A 81 8.36 -3.16 13.58
N VAL A 82 8.14 -4.06 12.63
CA VAL A 82 9.16 -4.87 11.94
C VAL A 82 9.52 -4.18 10.63
N LEU A 83 10.82 -3.96 10.38
CA LEU A 83 11.33 -3.30 9.17
C LEU A 83 11.94 -4.31 8.19
N GLY A 84 11.79 -4.06 6.89
CA GLY A 84 12.36 -4.95 5.87
C GLY A 84 12.38 -4.34 4.47
N PRO A 85 12.89 -5.08 3.47
CA PRO A 85 13.14 -4.53 2.13
C PRO A 85 11.87 -4.40 1.28
N SER A 86 10.82 -5.18 1.55
CA SER A 86 9.53 -5.11 0.86
C SER A 86 8.42 -5.78 1.67
N SER A 87 7.17 -5.36 1.46
CA SER A 87 6.00 -5.98 2.09
C SER A 87 5.88 -7.47 1.73
N ALA A 88 6.17 -7.85 0.49
CA ALA A 88 6.15 -9.24 0.05
C ALA A 88 7.14 -10.12 0.84
N VAL A 89 8.36 -9.64 1.09
CA VAL A 89 9.36 -10.36 1.90
C VAL A 89 8.89 -10.47 3.35
N LEU A 90 8.38 -9.41 3.92
CA LEU A 90 7.92 -9.39 5.32
C LEU A 90 6.68 -10.26 5.52
N LEU A 91 5.71 -10.23 4.60
CA LEU A 91 4.52 -11.09 4.64
C LEU A 91 4.89 -12.58 4.45
N GLN A 92 5.90 -12.88 3.62
CA GLN A 92 6.40 -14.25 3.51
C GLN A 92 7.03 -14.73 4.83
N ARG A 93 7.87 -13.90 5.48
CA ARG A 93 8.45 -14.23 6.78
C ARG A 93 7.38 -14.40 7.87
N LEU A 94 6.37 -13.54 7.86
CA LEU A 94 5.23 -13.66 8.78
C LEU A 94 4.49 -14.97 8.54
N ALA A 95 4.19 -15.31 7.29
CA ALA A 95 3.53 -16.56 6.95
C ALA A 95 4.38 -17.77 7.36
N ASP A 96 5.69 -17.72 7.18
CA ASP A 96 6.60 -18.80 7.62
C ASP A 96 6.60 -18.95 9.14
N ALA A 97 6.59 -17.84 9.89
CA ALA A 97 6.61 -17.84 11.35
C ALA A 97 5.26 -18.22 11.98
N MET A 98 4.14 -18.01 11.28
CA MET A 98 2.80 -18.29 11.83
C MET A 98 2.32 -19.72 11.57
N THR A 99 2.96 -20.47 10.67
CA THR A 99 2.44 -21.76 10.19
C THR A 99 2.84 -22.98 11.02
N ASP A 100 3.70 -22.83 12.02
CA ASP A 100 4.12 -23.94 12.86
C ASP A 100 2.96 -24.60 13.64
N ASP A 101 1.92 -23.82 13.96
CA ASP A 101 0.73 -24.28 14.68
C ASP A 101 -0.49 -24.52 13.77
N TRP A 102 -0.29 -24.60 12.44
CA TRP A 102 -1.38 -24.85 11.51
C TRP A 102 -1.45 -26.32 11.10
N PHE A 103 -2.67 -26.82 11.04
CA PHE A 103 -2.96 -28.23 10.76
C PHE A 103 -3.86 -28.41 9.53
N MET A 104 -3.93 -29.64 9.06
CA MET A 104 -4.87 -30.02 8.00
C MET A 104 -6.30 -29.66 8.39
N GLY A 105 -6.99 -28.90 7.53
CA GLY A 105 -8.34 -28.43 7.75
C GLY A 105 -8.45 -27.05 8.42
N ASP A 106 -7.35 -26.46 8.88
CA ASP A 106 -7.32 -25.01 9.18
C ASP A 106 -7.53 -24.21 7.91
N GLU A 107 -8.05 -22.99 8.03
CA GLU A 107 -8.48 -22.19 6.89
C GLU A 107 -7.75 -20.85 6.87
N VAL A 108 -7.42 -20.40 5.66
CA VAL A 108 -6.91 -19.05 5.38
C VAL A 108 -7.84 -18.39 4.39
N LEU A 109 -8.27 -17.18 4.69
CA LEU A 109 -9.14 -16.40 3.82
C LEU A 109 -8.34 -15.28 3.15
N VAL A 110 -8.34 -15.26 1.83
CA VAL A 110 -7.73 -14.20 0.99
C VAL A 110 -8.81 -13.60 0.08
N SER A 111 -8.56 -12.43 -0.53
CA SER A 111 -9.53 -11.83 -1.43
C SER A 111 -9.03 -11.70 -2.87
N ARG A 112 -9.99 -11.65 -3.81
CA ARG A 112 -9.71 -11.36 -5.23
C ARG A 112 -9.30 -9.91 -5.47
N LEU A 113 -9.56 -9.04 -4.50
CA LEU A 113 -9.20 -7.62 -4.54
C LEU A 113 -7.72 -7.37 -4.22
N ASP A 114 -7.07 -8.32 -3.55
CA ASP A 114 -5.72 -8.17 -3.02
C ASP A 114 -4.63 -8.22 -4.09
N HIS A 115 -3.51 -7.59 -3.77
CA HIS A 115 -2.27 -7.72 -4.52
C HIS A 115 -1.58 -9.07 -4.20
N GLN A 116 -0.87 -9.63 -5.18
CA GLN A 116 -0.17 -10.92 -5.03
C GLN A 116 0.82 -10.97 -3.85
N ALA A 117 1.37 -9.83 -3.45
CA ALA A 117 2.24 -9.76 -2.26
C ALA A 117 1.51 -10.15 -0.96
N ASN A 118 0.18 -9.92 -0.90
CA ASN A 118 -0.67 -10.30 0.24
C ASN A 118 -1.44 -11.61 0.02
N ILE A 119 -1.28 -12.28 -1.10
CA ILE A 119 -1.92 -13.56 -1.42
C ILE A 119 -0.89 -14.70 -1.40
N ALA A 120 0.18 -14.56 -2.17
CA ALA A 120 1.12 -15.64 -2.44
C ALA A 120 1.80 -16.24 -1.19
N PRO A 121 2.17 -15.48 -0.15
CA PRO A 121 2.72 -16.04 1.09
C PRO A 121 1.78 -17.04 1.76
N TRP A 122 0.50 -16.70 1.80
CA TRP A 122 -0.53 -17.52 2.45
C TRP A 122 -0.85 -18.78 1.64
N LEU A 123 -0.89 -18.68 0.30
CA LEU A 123 -1.04 -19.86 -0.56
C LEU A 123 0.12 -20.86 -0.37
N ARG A 124 1.36 -20.37 -0.26
CA ARG A 124 2.52 -21.22 0.02
C ARG A 124 2.45 -21.85 1.41
N ALA A 125 1.99 -21.08 2.40
CA ALA A 125 1.79 -21.56 3.76
C ALA A 125 0.79 -22.71 3.79
N THR A 126 -0.37 -22.56 3.15
CA THR A 126 -1.40 -23.62 3.10
C THR A 126 -0.93 -24.87 2.36
N GLN A 127 -0.14 -24.73 1.30
CA GLN A 127 0.46 -25.88 0.61
C GLN A 127 1.39 -26.72 1.51
N ARG A 128 2.09 -26.06 2.45
CA ARG A 128 3.00 -26.75 3.38
C ARG A 128 2.28 -27.43 4.52
N THR A 129 1.19 -26.82 5.02
CA THR A 129 0.47 -27.28 6.21
C THR A 129 -0.72 -28.19 5.90
N GLY A 130 -1.17 -28.23 4.63
CA GLY A 130 -2.42 -28.89 4.25
C GLY A 130 -3.67 -28.13 4.67
N SER A 131 -3.54 -26.86 5.01
CA SER A 131 -4.66 -25.97 5.31
C SER A 131 -5.43 -25.60 4.02
N VAL A 132 -6.64 -25.08 4.16
CA VAL A 132 -7.55 -24.77 3.06
C VAL A 132 -7.54 -23.27 2.79
N VAL A 133 -7.44 -22.87 1.50
CA VAL A 133 -7.62 -21.48 1.08
C VAL A 133 -9.08 -21.23 0.73
N LYS A 134 -9.66 -20.22 1.35
CA LYS A 134 -10.96 -19.64 0.95
C LYS A 134 -10.76 -18.28 0.28
N TRP A 135 -11.65 -17.94 -0.65
CA TRP A 135 -11.57 -16.71 -1.41
C TRP A 135 -12.80 -15.85 -1.15
N ALA A 136 -12.56 -14.60 -0.79
CA ALA A 136 -13.59 -13.57 -0.83
C ALA A 136 -13.64 -12.98 -2.24
N GLU A 137 -14.81 -12.98 -2.85
CA GLU A 137 -15.04 -12.56 -4.22
C GLU A 137 -15.41 -11.08 -4.28
N VAL A 138 -15.11 -10.43 -5.41
CA VAL A 138 -15.54 -9.06 -5.69
C VAL A 138 -16.86 -9.07 -6.44
N ASP A 139 -17.67 -8.05 -6.21
CA ASP A 139 -18.82 -7.76 -7.05
C ASP A 139 -18.33 -7.33 -8.45
N ILE A 140 -18.82 -7.97 -9.48
CA ILE A 140 -18.31 -7.82 -10.86
C ILE A 140 -18.67 -6.47 -11.50
N GLU A 141 -19.72 -5.80 -11.03
CA GLU A 141 -20.16 -4.51 -11.56
C GLU A 141 -19.46 -3.35 -10.86
N THR A 142 -19.40 -3.40 -9.55
CA THR A 142 -18.86 -2.31 -8.73
C THR A 142 -17.40 -2.47 -8.36
N CYS A 143 -16.84 -3.67 -8.45
CA CYS A 143 -15.56 -4.07 -7.88
C CYS A 143 -15.49 -3.85 -6.36
N GLU A 144 -16.61 -3.74 -5.66
CA GLU A 144 -16.65 -3.76 -4.21
C GLU A 144 -16.34 -5.17 -3.68
N LEU A 145 -15.82 -5.23 -2.46
CA LEU A 145 -15.62 -6.48 -1.71
C LEU A 145 -16.70 -6.54 -0.63
N PRO A 146 -17.82 -7.24 -0.87
CA PRO A 146 -18.97 -7.24 0.03
C PRO A 146 -18.59 -7.84 1.40
N SER A 147 -18.76 -7.08 2.48
CA SER A 147 -18.37 -7.52 3.82
C SER A 147 -19.24 -8.66 4.38
N TRP A 148 -20.48 -8.79 3.92
CA TRP A 148 -21.43 -9.82 4.38
C TRP A 148 -20.96 -11.25 4.05
N GLN A 149 -20.19 -11.44 2.96
CA GLN A 149 -19.69 -12.78 2.62
C GLN A 149 -18.75 -13.36 3.67
N TYR A 150 -18.14 -12.50 4.49
CA TYR A 150 -17.25 -12.95 5.57
C TYR A 150 -18.00 -13.67 6.67
N ASP A 151 -19.30 -13.36 6.89
CA ASP A 151 -20.15 -14.08 7.84
C ASP A 151 -20.34 -15.57 7.44
N GLU A 152 -20.25 -15.88 6.14
CA GLU A 152 -20.38 -17.24 5.62
C GLU A 152 -19.02 -17.94 5.44
N LEU A 153 -17.97 -17.18 5.09
CA LEU A 153 -16.65 -17.71 4.78
C LEU A 153 -15.81 -18.02 6.02
N VAL A 154 -15.93 -17.20 7.07
CA VAL A 154 -15.14 -17.33 8.31
C VAL A 154 -15.76 -18.39 9.21
N THR A 155 -14.94 -19.28 9.74
CA THR A 155 -15.33 -20.33 10.67
C THR A 155 -14.34 -20.38 11.84
N ASP A 156 -14.63 -21.16 12.89
CA ASP A 156 -13.71 -21.39 14.02
C ASP A 156 -12.39 -22.04 13.63
N ARG A 157 -12.28 -22.52 12.37
CA ARG A 157 -11.03 -23.04 11.80
C ARG A 157 -10.24 -22.00 11.02
N THR A 158 -10.81 -20.82 10.79
CA THR A 158 -10.13 -19.73 10.08
C THR A 158 -9.05 -19.15 10.97
N LYS A 159 -7.78 -19.38 10.62
CA LYS A 159 -6.63 -18.88 11.36
C LYS A 159 -6.33 -17.42 11.02
N LEU A 160 -6.54 -17.07 9.76
CA LEU A 160 -6.10 -15.77 9.25
C LEU A 160 -6.98 -15.29 8.09
N ILE A 161 -7.22 -13.99 8.10
CA ILE A 161 -7.81 -13.23 6.99
C ILE A 161 -6.74 -12.25 6.49
N ALA A 162 -6.31 -12.42 5.23
CA ALA A 162 -5.43 -11.47 4.55
C ALA A 162 -6.27 -10.59 3.62
N ILE A 163 -6.21 -9.28 3.81
CA ILE A 163 -7.07 -8.33 3.09
C ILE A 163 -6.35 -7.01 2.83
N THR A 164 -6.61 -6.39 1.66
CA THR A 164 -6.10 -5.05 1.36
C THR A 164 -6.95 -3.95 1.98
N ALA A 165 -6.32 -2.86 2.43
CA ALA A 165 -7.04 -1.65 2.85
C ALA A 165 -7.54 -0.81 1.66
N ALA A 166 -6.89 -0.97 0.49
CA ALA A 166 -7.30 -0.38 -0.78
C ALA A 166 -6.66 -1.13 -1.95
N SER A 167 -7.42 -1.36 -3.00
CA SER A 167 -6.88 -1.89 -4.26
C SER A 167 -6.07 -0.83 -4.99
N GLY A 168 -4.82 -1.11 -5.30
CA GLY A 168 -3.99 -0.26 -6.19
C GLY A 168 -4.36 -0.38 -7.67
N VAL A 169 -5.37 -1.19 -8.00
CA VAL A 169 -5.79 -1.46 -9.38
C VAL A 169 -7.10 -0.75 -9.70
N VAL A 170 -8.14 -1.00 -8.91
CA VAL A 170 -9.48 -0.43 -9.11
C VAL A 170 -9.88 0.61 -8.04
N GLY A 171 -8.98 0.88 -7.10
CA GLY A 171 -9.18 1.90 -6.07
C GLY A 171 -10.07 1.49 -4.89
N THR A 172 -10.81 0.42 -4.99
CA THR A 172 -11.80 -0.03 -3.99
C THR A 172 -11.21 -0.15 -2.58
N ARG A 173 -11.95 0.36 -1.59
CA ARG A 173 -11.64 0.24 -0.16
C ARG A 173 -12.70 -0.58 0.56
N PRO A 174 -12.39 -1.81 1.02
CA PRO A 174 -13.33 -2.66 1.74
C PRO A 174 -13.71 -2.11 3.13
N ASP A 175 -14.78 -2.65 3.71
CA ASP A 175 -15.22 -2.32 5.07
C ASP A 175 -14.46 -3.17 6.11
N LEU A 176 -13.22 -2.76 6.39
CA LEU A 176 -12.35 -3.50 7.31
C LEU A 176 -12.93 -3.63 8.72
N ALA A 177 -13.67 -2.61 9.21
CA ALA A 177 -14.25 -2.64 10.55
C ALA A 177 -15.31 -3.74 10.68
N LYS A 178 -16.17 -3.92 9.65
CA LYS A 178 -17.14 -5.02 9.64
C LYS A 178 -16.46 -6.38 9.55
N ILE A 179 -15.49 -6.52 8.63
CA ILE A 179 -14.75 -7.77 8.43
C ILE A 179 -13.99 -8.16 9.71
N SER A 180 -13.36 -7.19 10.38
CA SER A 180 -12.64 -7.44 11.64
C SER A 180 -13.55 -7.86 12.79
N ALA A 181 -14.81 -7.43 12.79
CA ALA A 181 -15.77 -7.88 13.78
C ALA A 181 -16.06 -9.38 13.64
N VAL A 182 -16.22 -9.85 12.40
CA VAL A 182 -16.38 -11.28 12.10
C VAL A 182 -15.11 -12.06 12.46
N ALA A 183 -13.92 -11.57 12.05
CA ALA A 183 -12.64 -12.18 12.38
C ALA A 183 -12.50 -12.42 13.90
N ARG A 184 -12.77 -11.38 14.70
CA ARG A 184 -12.69 -11.46 16.17
C ARG A 184 -13.70 -12.42 16.79
N ALA A 185 -14.89 -12.53 16.24
CA ALA A 185 -15.92 -13.46 16.73
C ALA A 185 -15.48 -14.93 16.64
N HIS A 186 -14.60 -15.24 15.67
CA HIS A 186 -14.06 -16.58 15.43
C HIS A 186 -12.59 -16.75 15.86
N GLY A 187 -11.99 -15.73 16.48
CA GLY A 187 -10.59 -15.79 16.92
C GLY A 187 -9.56 -15.77 15.77
N SER A 188 -9.98 -15.37 14.56
CA SER A 188 -9.11 -15.26 13.38
C SER A 188 -8.26 -14.00 13.44
N LEU A 189 -6.99 -14.08 13.05
CA LEU A 189 -6.12 -12.91 12.90
C LEU A 189 -6.42 -12.18 11.58
N MET A 190 -6.36 -10.84 11.59
CA MET A 190 -6.54 -10.03 10.41
C MET A 190 -5.25 -9.29 10.03
N VAL A 191 -4.66 -9.69 8.89
CA VAL A 191 -3.48 -9.05 8.27
C VAL A 191 -3.96 -8.14 7.15
N VAL A 192 -3.67 -6.84 7.28
CA VAL A 192 -4.12 -5.81 6.34
C VAL A 192 -2.94 -5.26 5.54
N ASP A 193 -2.95 -5.42 4.21
CA ASP A 193 -2.03 -4.67 3.35
C ASP A 193 -2.58 -3.26 3.10
N ALA A 194 -1.98 -2.28 3.76
CA ALA A 194 -2.35 -0.88 3.64
C ALA A 194 -1.42 -0.08 2.70
N SER A 195 -0.55 -0.74 1.94
CA SER A 195 0.44 -0.07 1.08
C SER A 195 -0.21 0.92 0.10
N SER A 196 -1.28 0.52 -0.59
CA SER A 196 -2.00 1.38 -1.53
C SER A 196 -2.95 2.40 -0.87
N ALA A 197 -3.26 2.23 0.42
CA ALA A 197 -4.10 3.16 1.16
C ALA A 197 -3.30 4.28 1.84
N ALA A 198 -2.08 3.95 2.32
CA ALA A 198 -1.23 4.82 3.14
C ALA A 198 -0.98 6.20 2.55
N PRO A 199 -0.77 6.37 1.22
CA PRO A 199 -0.55 7.68 0.64
C PRO A 199 -1.79 8.59 0.68
N PHE A 200 -3.00 8.04 0.75
CA PHE A 200 -4.21 8.77 0.38
C PHE A 200 -5.22 8.96 1.51
N VAL A 201 -5.10 8.18 2.58
CA VAL A 201 -6.09 8.22 3.67
C VAL A 201 -5.43 8.05 5.03
N PRO A 202 -5.95 8.72 6.06
CA PRO A 202 -5.54 8.45 7.43
C PRO A 202 -5.73 6.97 7.76
N LEU A 203 -4.69 6.35 8.31
CA LEU A 203 -4.72 4.96 8.78
C LEU A 203 -4.81 4.94 10.30
N ASP A 204 -5.55 3.95 10.83
CA ASP A 204 -5.63 3.65 12.25
C ASP A 204 -5.74 2.14 12.43
N ILE A 205 -4.68 1.52 12.95
CA ILE A 205 -4.59 0.07 13.13
C ILE A 205 -5.73 -0.46 14.01
N VAL A 206 -6.13 0.30 15.04
CA VAL A 206 -7.23 -0.05 15.94
C VAL A 206 -8.57 0.12 15.24
N GLY A 207 -8.78 1.25 14.56
CA GLY A 207 -10.01 1.55 13.82
C GLY A 207 -10.26 0.61 12.63
N MET A 208 -9.20 0.12 11.97
CA MET A 208 -9.29 -0.94 10.97
C MET A 208 -9.57 -2.31 11.59
N GLY A 209 -9.30 -2.48 12.88
CA GLY A 209 -9.37 -3.77 13.57
C GLY A 209 -8.31 -4.77 13.11
N ALA A 210 -7.22 -4.29 12.51
CA ALA A 210 -6.12 -5.11 12.05
C ALA A 210 -5.27 -5.62 13.23
N ASP A 211 -4.80 -6.86 13.14
CA ASP A 211 -3.79 -7.39 14.06
C ASP A 211 -2.39 -7.09 13.56
N VAL A 212 -2.20 -7.10 12.23
CA VAL A 212 -0.97 -6.71 11.57
C VAL A 212 -1.29 -5.83 10.36
N VAL A 213 -0.56 -4.73 10.20
CA VAL A 213 -0.63 -3.85 9.02
C VAL A 213 0.67 -3.93 8.25
N ALA A 214 0.60 -4.23 6.95
CA ALA A 214 1.73 -4.19 6.04
C ALA A 214 1.76 -2.86 5.27
N LEU A 215 2.95 -2.28 5.10
CA LEU A 215 3.20 -1.00 4.45
C LEU A 215 4.41 -1.09 3.52
N SER A 216 4.40 -0.34 2.42
CA SER A 216 5.54 -0.19 1.50
C SER A 216 5.78 1.30 1.22
N ALA A 217 6.94 1.81 1.62
CA ALA A 217 7.24 3.24 1.53
C ALA A 217 7.31 3.77 0.10
N GLY A 218 7.67 2.95 -0.88
CA GLY A 218 7.67 3.31 -2.29
C GLY A 218 6.31 3.79 -2.80
N GLN A 219 5.22 3.40 -2.15
CA GLN A 219 3.88 3.82 -2.54
C GLN A 219 3.61 5.33 -2.29
N TRP A 220 4.37 5.98 -1.41
CA TRP A 220 4.24 7.42 -1.13
C TRP A 220 5.53 8.23 -1.34
N GLY A 221 6.42 7.73 -2.20
CA GLY A 221 7.68 8.42 -2.51
C GLY A 221 8.81 8.17 -1.51
N GLY A 222 8.67 7.16 -0.66
CA GLY A 222 9.74 6.68 0.21
C GLY A 222 10.70 5.74 -0.53
N PRO A 223 11.82 5.38 0.11
CA PRO A 223 12.77 4.41 -0.43
C PRO A 223 12.20 2.98 -0.42
N PRO A 224 12.89 1.99 -1.04
CA PRO A 224 12.47 0.58 -1.05
C PRO A 224 12.62 -0.05 0.35
N VAL A 225 11.76 0.38 1.26
CA VAL A 225 11.61 -0.12 2.63
C VAL A 225 10.15 -0.42 2.88
N ALA A 226 9.89 -1.48 3.61
CA ALA A 226 8.57 -1.88 4.05
C ALA A 226 8.53 -2.10 5.56
N ALA A 227 7.32 -2.15 6.11
CA ALA A 227 7.12 -2.46 7.51
C ALA A 227 5.90 -3.37 7.71
N LEU A 228 5.95 -4.20 8.77
CA LEU A 228 4.77 -4.74 9.42
C LEU A 228 4.60 -4.02 10.75
N VAL A 229 3.38 -3.66 11.08
CA VAL A 229 3.03 -3.09 12.39
C VAL A 229 2.08 -4.03 13.08
N PHE A 230 2.52 -4.61 14.18
CA PHE A 230 1.71 -5.45 15.05
C PHE A 230 0.93 -4.57 16.04
N ARG A 231 -0.39 -4.76 16.13
CA ARG A 231 -1.23 -4.05 17.08
C ARG A 231 -0.85 -4.40 18.52
N ASP A 232 -0.54 -5.67 18.79
CA ASP A 232 -0.01 -6.17 20.05
C ASP A 232 1.45 -6.63 19.85
N PRO A 233 2.44 -5.83 20.31
CA PRO A 233 3.85 -6.19 20.19
C PRO A 233 4.22 -7.52 20.86
N SER A 234 3.47 -7.98 21.87
CA SER A 234 3.74 -9.23 22.58
C SER A 234 3.63 -10.47 21.69
N VAL A 235 2.91 -10.37 20.57
CA VAL A 235 2.80 -11.44 19.56
C VAL A 235 4.17 -11.80 19.01
N LEU A 236 5.05 -10.82 18.81
CA LEU A 236 6.40 -11.03 18.26
C LEU A 236 7.25 -11.96 19.13
N GLU A 237 7.07 -11.95 20.46
CA GLU A 237 7.83 -12.82 21.35
C GLU A 237 7.39 -14.29 21.26
N ARG A 238 6.19 -14.56 20.74
CA ARG A 238 5.64 -15.91 20.58
C ARG A 238 5.94 -16.53 19.21
N LEU A 239 6.24 -15.69 18.22
CA LEU A 239 6.57 -16.19 16.88
C LEU A 239 7.98 -16.79 16.84
N PRO A 240 8.22 -17.85 16.05
CA PRO A 240 9.56 -18.32 15.75
C PRO A 240 10.42 -17.20 15.16
N SER A 241 11.69 -17.15 15.60
CA SER A 241 12.63 -16.16 15.07
C SER A 241 13.24 -16.62 13.76
N CYS A 242 13.21 -15.75 12.74
CA CYS A 242 13.98 -15.96 11.50
C CYS A 242 15.29 -15.13 11.49
N SER A 243 15.56 -14.37 12.57
CA SER A 243 16.78 -13.56 12.68
C SER A 243 18.04 -14.40 12.69
N VAL A 244 19.12 -13.89 12.10
CA VAL A 244 20.46 -14.51 12.21
C VAL A 244 21.05 -14.31 13.61
N ASP A 245 20.49 -13.37 14.39
CA ASP A 245 20.86 -13.20 15.81
C ASP A 245 19.97 -14.12 16.68
N PRO A 246 20.55 -15.12 17.36
CA PRO A 246 19.82 -16.00 18.25
C PRO A 246 19.24 -15.32 19.50
N LEU A 247 19.70 -14.10 19.80
CA LEU A 247 19.23 -13.30 20.92
C LEU A 247 18.19 -12.25 20.53
N ALA A 248 17.75 -12.24 19.26
CA ALA A 248 16.77 -11.30 18.75
C ALA A 248 15.47 -11.29 19.58
N ARG A 249 14.97 -10.10 19.87
CA ARG A 249 13.75 -9.84 20.63
C ARG A 249 12.79 -8.94 19.86
N GLY A 250 11.51 -9.02 20.20
CA GLY A 250 10.48 -8.18 19.59
C GLY A 250 10.56 -8.19 18.05
N PRO A 251 10.58 -7.00 17.42
CA PRO A 251 10.61 -6.88 15.96
C PRO A 251 11.79 -7.56 15.29
N GLU A 252 12.96 -7.60 15.96
CA GLU A 252 14.18 -8.19 15.41
C GLU A 252 14.03 -9.69 15.09
N ARG A 253 13.07 -10.36 15.72
CA ARG A 253 12.79 -11.78 15.47
C ARG A 253 12.33 -12.07 14.04
N LEU A 254 11.71 -11.09 13.37
CA LEU A 254 11.30 -11.16 11.96
C LEU A 254 12.22 -10.37 11.02
N GLU A 255 13.29 -9.76 11.54
CA GLU A 255 14.30 -9.04 10.77
C GLU A 255 15.51 -9.95 10.56
N LEU A 256 15.78 -10.32 9.29
CA LEU A 256 16.77 -11.37 8.97
C LEU A 256 18.22 -10.97 9.31
N GLY A 257 18.54 -9.69 9.18
CA GLY A 257 19.90 -9.20 9.36
C GLY A 257 19.98 -7.67 9.43
N PRO A 258 21.18 -7.09 9.25
CA PRO A 258 21.37 -5.66 9.39
C PRO A 258 20.50 -4.82 8.47
N HIS A 259 20.09 -3.66 8.96
CA HIS A 259 19.30 -2.71 8.19
C HIS A 259 20.15 -1.88 7.22
N ALA A 260 19.53 -1.46 6.12
CA ALA A 260 20.05 -0.42 5.23
C ALA A 260 19.76 0.96 5.85
N TYR A 261 20.58 1.37 6.85
CA TYR A 261 20.34 2.61 7.63
C TYR A 261 20.06 3.86 6.80
N PRO A 262 20.75 4.11 5.66
CA PRO A 262 20.40 5.24 4.81
C PRO A 262 18.98 5.19 4.27
N MET A 263 18.48 4.00 3.93
CA MET A 263 17.09 3.83 3.49
C MET A 263 16.11 4.07 4.64
N LEU A 264 16.46 3.67 5.88
CA LEU A 264 15.63 3.98 7.05
C LEU A 264 15.57 5.47 7.34
N ALA A 265 16.66 6.21 7.15
CA ALA A 265 16.65 7.68 7.25
C ALA A 265 15.71 8.30 6.19
N GLY A 266 15.73 7.78 4.96
CA GLY A 266 14.79 8.16 3.91
C GLY A 266 13.34 7.80 4.24
N LEU A 267 13.10 6.65 4.88
CA LEU A 267 11.75 6.28 5.37
C LEU A 267 11.23 7.31 6.37
N VAL A 268 12.05 7.73 7.35
CA VAL A 268 11.66 8.77 8.31
C VAL A 268 11.29 10.06 7.59
N ALA A 269 12.13 10.50 6.65
CA ALA A 269 11.87 11.71 5.86
C ALA A 269 10.60 11.59 5.00
N SER A 270 10.30 10.39 4.48
CA SER A 270 9.09 10.17 3.68
C SER A 270 7.80 10.22 4.51
N VAL A 271 7.84 9.76 5.77
CA VAL A 271 6.69 9.91 6.68
C VAL A 271 6.54 11.35 7.14
N GLU A 272 7.64 12.06 7.35
CA GLU A 272 7.60 13.49 7.66
C GLU A 272 7.03 14.30 6.49
N TYR A 273 7.40 13.96 5.24
CA TYR A 273 6.78 14.52 4.03
C TYR A 273 5.25 14.36 4.05
N LEU A 274 4.74 13.17 4.38
CA LEU A 274 3.29 12.95 4.50
C LEU A 274 2.66 13.83 5.58
N ALA A 275 3.35 14.03 6.70
CA ALA A 275 2.87 14.86 7.80
C ALA A 275 2.86 16.36 7.46
N GLU A 276 3.65 16.79 6.47
CA GLU A 276 3.81 18.19 6.03
C GLU A 276 3.06 18.50 4.73
N LEU A 277 2.21 17.60 4.23
CA LEU A 277 1.43 17.83 3.00
C LEU A 277 0.41 18.98 3.13
N ASP A 278 -0.07 19.25 4.34
CA ASP A 278 -0.92 20.42 4.64
C ASP A 278 -0.17 21.38 5.57
N ASP A 279 0.04 22.61 5.12
CA ASP A 279 0.73 23.66 5.89
C ASP A 279 -0.02 24.05 7.18
N ALA A 280 -1.32 23.76 7.26
CA ALA A 280 -2.11 23.99 8.47
C ALA A 280 -1.96 22.88 9.52
N ALA A 281 -1.28 21.78 9.19
CA ALA A 281 -1.08 20.66 10.11
C ALA A 281 -0.09 21.03 11.23
N THR A 282 -0.52 20.90 12.48
CA THR A 282 0.26 21.24 13.67
C THR A 282 0.18 20.12 14.71
N GLY A 283 1.06 20.16 15.72
CA GLY A 283 1.09 19.20 16.80
C GLY A 283 2.10 18.08 16.59
N THR A 284 1.84 16.91 17.18
CA THR A 284 2.65 15.70 17.04
C THR A 284 2.67 15.21 15.58
N ARG A 285 3.64 14.36 15.21
CA ARG A 285 3.66 13.77 13.85
C ARG A 285 2.34 13.05 13.54
N ARG A 286 1.79 12.30 14.49
CA ARG A 286 0.51 11.62 14.31
C ARG A 286 -0.64 12.59 13.98
N GLU A 287 -0.77 13.68 14.73
CA GLU A 287 -1.81 14.71 14.48
C GLU A 287 -1.62 15.36 13.12
N ARG A 288 -0.39 15.70 12.75
CA ARG A 288 -0.08 16.25 11.43
C ARG A 288 -0.40 15.28 10.30
N LEU A 289 -0.08 13.98 10.45
CA LEU A 289 -0.44 12.94 9.48
C LEU A 289 -1.96 12.84 9.29
N LEU A 290 -2.73 12.87 10.36
CA LEU A 290 -4.19 12.80 10.28
C LEU A 290 -4.77 14.00 9.53
N THR A 291 -4.27 15.20 9.81
CA THR A 291 -4.69 16.45 9.14
C THR A 291 -4.29 16.43 7.67
N SER A 292 -3.02 16.19 7.36
CA SER A 292 -2.49 16.22 5.99
C SER A 292 -3.13 15.17 5.09
N LEU A 293 -3.23 13.91 5.56
CA LEU A 293 -3.89 12.85 4.79
C LEU A 293 -5.40 13.07 4.67
N GLY A 294 -6.03 13.77 5.62
CA GLY A 294 -7.41 14.24 5.50
C GLY A 294 -7.59 15.24 4.34
N SER A 295 -6.69 16.20 4.22
CA SER A 295 -6.68 17.20 3.14
C SER A 295 -6.37 16.56 1.77
N VAL A 296 -5.39 15.65 1.71
CA VAL A 296 -5.08 14.85 0.52
C VAL A 296 -6.31 14.07 0.06
N LYS A 297 -6.97 13.34 0.97
CA LYS A 297 -8.17 12.57 0.68
C LYS A 297 -9.26 13.44 0.05
N ALA A 298 -9.51 14.62 0.62
CA ALA A 298 -10.53 15.54 0.10
C ALA A 298 -10.18 16.06 -1.29
N TYR A 299 -8.93 16.49 -1.52
CA TYR A 299 -8.44 16.97 -2.81
C TYR A 299 -8.54 15.88 -3.89
N GLN A 300 -7.99 14.70 -3.59
CA GLN A 300 -7.94 13.59 -4.53
C GLN A 300 -9.33 13.04 -4.88
N ALA A 301 -10.27 13.07 -3.93
CA ALA A 301 -11.65 12.64 -4.20
C ALA A 301 -12.32 13.50 -5.27
N GLY A 302 -12.12 14.83 -5.23
CA GLY A 302 -12.64 15.74 -6.24
C GLY A 302 -12.00 15.52 -7.61
N LEU A 303 -10.68 15.36 -7.64
CA LEU A 303 -9.93 15.17 -8.87
C LEU A 303 -10.26 13.81 -9.55
N LEU A 304 -10.39 12.75 -8.75
CA LEU A 304 -10.78 11.42 -9.22
C LEU A 304 -12.22 11.40 -9.76
N ALA A 305 -13.15 12.08 -9.06
CA ALA A 305 -14.54 12.17 -9.53
C ALA A 305 -14.63 12.87 -10.89
N ASN A 306 -13.87 13.96 -11.08
CA ASN A 306 -13.77 14.63 -12.38
C ASN A 306 -13.22 13.68 -13.45
N LEU A 307 -12.09 13.02 -13.20
CA LEU A 307 -11.50 12.06 -14.13
C LEU A 307 -12.48 10.94 -14.54
N ILE A 308 -13.17 10.34 -13.57
CA ILE A 308 -14.13 9.28 -13.84
C ILE A 308 -15.30 9.79 -14.71
N ASN A 309 -15.84 10.98 -14.41
CA ASN A 309 -16.94 11.56 -15.17
C ASN A 309 -16.52 11.88 -16.61
N GLU A 310 -15.34 12.47 -16.81
CA GLU A 310 -14.83 12.77 -18.14
C GLU A 310 -14.59 11.49 -18.95
N LEU A 311 -13.93 10.47 -18.38
CA LEU A 311 -13.72 9.20 -19.06
C LEU A 311 -15.04 8.51 -19.42
N ARG A 312 -16.06 8.54 -18.53
CA ARG A 312 -17.39 7.99 -18.79
C ARG A 312 -18.17 8.76 -19.86
N SER A 313 -17.82 10.02 -20.12
CA SER A 313 -18.44 10.80 -21.22
C SER A 313 -17.99 10.32 -22.61
N LEU A 314 -16.84 9.64 -22.69
CA LEU A 314 -16.27 9.09 -23.91
C LEU A 314 -16.95 7.73 -24.22
N ARG A 315 -17.71 7.64 -25.31
CA ARG A 315 -18.54 6.46 -25.64
C ARG A 315 -17.76 5.16 -25.84
N HIS A 316 -16.50 5.27 -26.21
CA HIS A 316 -15.59 4.14 -26.45
C HIS A 316 -14.84 3.69 -25.19
N VAL A 317 -15.01 4.37 -24.05
CA VAL A 317 -14.33 4.07 -22.78
C VAL A 317 -15.28 3.42 -21.79
N MET A 318 -14.84 2.34 -21.18
CA MET A 318 -15.50 1.70 -20.06
C MET A 318 -14.59 1.75 -18.82
N VAL A 319 -14.97 2.53 -17.81
CA VAL A 319 -14.30 2.57 -16.51
C VAL A 319 -14.66 1.33 -15.71
N ILE A 320 -13.65 0.63 -15.19
CA ILE A 320 -13.82 -0.61 -14.44
C ILE A 320 -14.11 -0.29 -12.97
N GLY A 321 -15.24 -0.81 -12.49
CA GLY A 321 -15.71 -0.67 -11.12
C GLY A 321 -16.35 0.68 -10.80
N ASP A 322 -17.20 0.66 -9.76
CA ASP A 322 -17.95 1.82 -9.27
C ASP A 322 -18.06 1.82 -7.74
N ALA A 323 -16.99 1.42 -7.06
CA ALA A 323 -16.98 1.35 -5.61
C ALA A 323 -17.18 2.73 -4.97
N MET A 324 -18.06 2.82 -3.96
CA MET A 324 -18.36 4.08 -3.27
C MET A 324 -17.16 4.64 -2.48
N ARG A 325 -16.34 3.74 -1.91
CA ARG A 325 -15.14 4.12 -1.15
C ARG A 325 -13.90 3.75 -1.95
N ARG A 326 -13.12 4.75 -2.34
CA ARG A 326 -11.96 4.58 -3.22
C ARG A 326 -10.74 5.37 -2.77
N VAL A 327 -9.56 4.89 -3.20
CA VAL A 327 -8.33 5.67 -3.36
C VAL A 327 -8.21 6.08 -4.84
N PRO A 328 -7.34 7.06 -5.18
CA PRO A 328 -7.27 7.60 -6.55
C PRO A 328 -6.50 6.68 -7.51
N ALA A 329 -6.90 5.42 -7.58
CA ALA A 329 -6.48 4.43 -8.58
C ALA A 329 -7.70 3.99 -9.38
N LEU A 330 -7.55 3.88 -10.68
CA LEU A 330 -8.61 3.39 -11.56
C LEU A 330 -8.05 2.64 -12.77
N ALA A 331 -8.92 1.84 -13.37
CA ALA A 331 -8.65 1.15 -14.63
C ALA A 331 -9.81 1.36 -15.59
N PHE A 332 -9.51 1.32 -16.88
CA PHE A 332 -10.52 1.43 -17.94
C PHE A 332 -10.09 0.65 -19.17
N THR A 333 -11.08 0.29 -20.01
CA THR A 333 -10.86 -0.31 -21.32
C THR A 333 -11.31 0.66 -22.41
N ILE A 334 -10.77 0.51 -23.63
CA ILE A 334 -11.15 1.28 -24.81
C ILE A 334 -11.66 0.29 -25.86
N ALA A 335 -12.85 0.51 -26.37
CA ALA A 335 -13.49 -0.39 -27.32
C ALA A 335 -12.64 -0.54 -28.61
N GLY A 336 -12.25 -1.78 -28.95
CA GLY A 336 -11.44 -2.07 -30.12
C GLY A 336 -9.96 -1.77 -29.99
N VAL A 337 -9.47 -1.26 -28.85
CA VAL A 337 -8.06 -0.94 -28.60
C VAL A 337 -7.52 -1.85 -27.51
N LYS A 338 -6.41 -2.54 -27.75
CA LYS A 338 -5.71 -3.30 -26.71
C LYS A 338 -5.06 -2.34 -25.71
N ALA A 339 -4.96 -2.76 -24.46
CA ALA A 339 -4.36 -1.93 -23.41
C ALA A 339 -2.92 -1.52 -23.73
N GLU A 340 -2.14 -2.41 -24.33
CA GLU A 340 -0.74 -2.14 -24.75
C GLU A 340 -0.67 -1.03 -25.79
N ASP A 341 -1.52 -1.10 -26.86
CA ASP A 341 -1.58 -0.09 -27.91
C ASP A 341 -2.06 1.26 -27.36
N GLY A 342 -3.04 1.22 -26.42
CA GLY A 342 -3.53 2.42 -25.74
C GLY A 342 -2.45 3.11 -24.90
N VAL A 343 -1.68 2.35 -24.12
CA VAL A 343 -0.57 2.89 -23.32
C VAL A 343 0.56 3.43 -24.22
N GLU A 344 0.86 2.79 -25.35
CA GLU A 344 1.83 3.31 -26.32
C GLU A 344 1.38 4.66 -26.89
N HIS A 345 0.08 4.81 -27.20
CA HIS A 345 -0.47 6.09 -27.62
C HIS A 345 -0.36 7.15 -26.50
N LEU A 346 -0.75 6.82 -25.27
CA LEU A 346 -0.62 7.74 -24.10
C LEU A 346 0.83 8.19 -23.91
N ALA A 347 1.78 7.27 -24.00
CA ALA A 347 3.21 7.59 -23.92
C ALA A 347 3.65 8.54 -25.02
N SER A 348 3.13 8.40 -26.27
CA SER A 348 3.39 9.33 -27.36
C SER A 348 2.88 10.76 -27.10
N ARG A 349 1.92 10.91 -26.17
CA ARG A 349 1.37 12.17 -25.66
C ARG A 349 2.01 12.64 -24.35
N GLY A 350 3.07 11.95 -23.91
CA GLY A 350 3.78 12.29 -22.67
C GLY A 350 3.04 11.89 -21.39
N VAL A 351 2.11 10.94 -21.45
CA VAL A 351 1.35 10.46 -20.29
C VAL A 351 1.82 9.08 -19.84
N CYS A 352 2.23 8.95 -18.59
CA CYS A 352 2.62 7.69 -17.96
C CYS A 352 1.39 6.91 -17.48
N ALA A 353 1.21 5.71 -18.00
CA ALA A 353 0.16 4.75 -17.61
C ALA A 353 0.68 3.32 -17.76
N PHE A 354 -0.02 2.35 -17.20
CA PHE A 354 0.33 0.93 -17.35
C PHE A 354 -0.75 0.14 -18.08
N ALA A 355 -0.33 -0.76 -18.97
CA ALA A 355 -1.19 -1.80 -19.50
C ALA A 355 -1.20 -3.00 -18.53
N ASP A 356 -2.38 -3.56 -18.30
CA ASP A 356 -2.56 -4.81 -17.58
C ASP A 356 -3.27 -5.82 -18.50
N PRO A 357 -2.66 -6.97 -18.80
CA PRO A 357 -3.24 -7.94 -19.72
C PRO A 357 -4.49 -8.66 -19.15
N GLY A 358 -4.89 -8.39 -17.91
CA GLY A 358 -6.08 -8.95 -17.30
C GLY A 358 -5.98 -10.41 -16.87
N GLN A 359 -4.78 -10.96 -16.73
CA GLN A 359 -4.58 -12.39 -16.46
C GLN A 359 -4.62 -12.78 -14.98
N HIS A 360 -4.55 -11.79 -14.07
CA HIS A 360 -4.42 -12.03 -12.63
C HIS A 360 -5.32 -11.11 -11.79
N GLY A 361 -5.54 -11.52 -10.52
CA GLY A 361 -6.25 -10.74 -9.52
C GLY A 361 -7.68 -10.40 -9.93
N VAL A 362 -8.11 -9.20 -9.61
CA VAL A 362 -9.47 -8.71 -9.89
C VAL A 362 -9.80 -8.73 -11.38
N PHE A 363 -8.86 -8.43 -12.25
CA PHE A 363 -9.09 -8.40 -13.69
C PHE A 363 -9.34 -9.77 -14.32
N SER A 364 -8.72 -10.82 -13.78
CA SER A 364 -8.99 -12.20 -14.20
C SER A 364 -10.43 -12.61 -13.88
N VAL A 365 -10.94 -12.17 -12.72
CA VAL A 365 -12.33 -12.45 -12.32
C VAL A 365 -13.33 -11.69 -13.22
N LEU A 366 -12.98 -10.47 -13.62
CA LEU A 366 -13.81 -9.61 -14.48
C LEU A 366 -13.74 -9.95 -15.97
N GLY A 367 -12.89 -10.92 -16.37
CA GLY A 367 -12.70 -11.27 -17.79
C GLY A 367 -12.05 -10.18 -18.64
N VAL A 368 -11.32 -9.24 -18.01
CA VAL A 368 -10.71 -8.08 -18.70
C VAL A 368 -9.74 -8.50 -19.80
N GLY A 369 -9.08 -9.64 -19.66
CA GLY A 369 -8.19 -10.20 -20.68
C GLY A 369 -8.90 -10.53 -22.01
N GLU A 370 -10.21 -10.83 -21.99
CA GLU A 370 -10.98 -11.15 -23.19
C GLU A 370 -11.23 -9.93 -24.09
N VAL A 371 -11.19 -8.72 -23.50
CA VAL A 371 -11.35 -7.45 -24.23
C VAL A 371 -10.03 -6.74 -24.52
N GLY A 372 -8.90 -7.43 -24.36
CA GLY A 372 -7.57 -6.91 -24.69
C GLY A 372 -6.82 -6.23 -23.53
N GLY A 373 -7.24 -6.47 -22.30
CA GLY A 373 -6.63 -5.90 -21.09
C GLY A 373 -7.21 -4.56 -20.68
N ALA A 374 -6.64 -3.93 -19.63
CA ALA A 374 -7.06 -2.61 -19.14
C ALA A 374 -5.88 -1.64 -19.04
N ILE A 375 -6.14 -0.36 -19.25
CA ILE A 375 -5.22 0.74 -18.95
C ILE A 375 -5.41 1.10 -17.48
N ARG A 376 -4.32 1.15 -16.72
CA ARG A 376 -4.29 1.50 -15.30
C ARG A 376 -3.65 2.86 -15.12
N VAL A 377 -4.32 3.72 -14.39
CA VAL A 377 -3.83 5.04 -13.98
C VAL A 377 -4.14 5.31 -12.51
N GLY A 378 -3.42 6.24 -11.93
CA GLY A 378 -3.69 6.72 -10.59
C GLY A 378 -3.06 8.08 -10.34
N LEU A 379 -3.71 8.84 -9.44
CA LEU A 379 -3.29 10.17 -9.11
C LEU A 379 -2.32 10.14 -7.92
N ALA A 380 -1.34 11.02 -7.94
CA ALA A 380 -0.39 11.23 -6.85
C ALA A 380 -0.68 12.53 -6.10
N HIS A 381 0.01 12.78 -5.00
CA HIS A 381 -0.12 14.04 -4.23
C HIS A 381 0.16 15.28 -5.09
N TYR A 382 1.00 15.13 -6.10
CA TYR A 382 1.41 16.19 -7.04
C TYR A 382 0.53 16.28 -8.30
N THR A 383 -0.43 15.38 -8.51
CA THR A 383 -1.29 15.42 -9.70
C THR A 383 -2.24 16.62 -9.62
N ASN A 384 -2.37 17.39 -10.71
CA ASN A 384 -3.25 18.53 -10.82
C ASN A 384 -4.35 18.32 -11.89
N ALA A 385 -5.29 19.26 -12.00
CA ALA A 385 -6.41 19.16 -12.94
C ALA A 385 -5.97 19.17 -14.41
N VAL A 386 -4.90 19.92 -14.74
CA VAL A 386 -4.40 19.98 -16.13
C VAL A 386 -3.88 18.62 -16.59
N GLU A 387 -3.21 17.88 -15.72
CA GLU A 387 -2.71 16.53 -16.02
C GLU A 387 -3.85 15.52 -16.21
N VAL A 388 -4.97 15.71 -15.49
CA VAL A 388 -6.20 14.93 -15.71
C VAL A 388 -6.79 15.24 -17.08
N ASP A 389 -6.88 16.54 -17.46
CA ASP A 389 -7.38 16.96 -18.76
C ASP A 389 -6.49 16.46 -19.90
N ASP A 390 -5.16 16.39 -19.69
CA ASP A 390 -4.21 15.86 -20.68
C ASP A 390 -4.45 14.36 -20.94
N LEU A 391 -4.68 13.57 -19.88
CA LEU A 391 -5.05 12.16 -20.02
C LEU A 391 -6.35 12.01 -20.80
N VAL A 392 -7.41 12.74 -20.40
CA VAL A 392 -8.73 12.63 -21.05
C VAL A 392 -8.65 12.99 -22.53
N ARG A 393 -7.90 14.03 -22.88
CA ARG A 393 -7.66 14.40 -24.29
C ARG A 393 -6.95 13.31 -25.08
N ALA A 394 -5.89 12.75 -24.50
CA ALA A 394 -5.15 11.66 -25.14
C ALA A 394 -6.00 10.40 -25.35
N VAL A 395 -6.87 10.06 -24.35
CA VAL A 395 -7.81 8.93 -24.48
C VAL A 395 -8.89 9.20 -25.53
N ALA A 396 -9.39 10.43 -25.61
CA ALA A 396 -10.42 10.81 -26.59
C ALA A 396 -9.96 10.65 -28.05
N GLU A 397 -8.66 10.75 -28.33
CA GLU A 397 -8.09 10.54 -29.67
C GLU A 397 -8.09 9.07 -30.14
N LEU A 398 -8.39 8.12 -29.24
CA LEU A 398 -8.43 6.68 -29.52
C LEU A 398 -9.84 6.17 -29.92
N GLY A 399 -10.82 7.08 -30.00
CA GLY A 399 -12.22 6.78 -30.30
C GLY A 399 -12.70 7.11 -31.70
#